data_15d0d5c4854b526bd042588716113ea4
#
_entry.id   15d0d5c4854b526bd042588716113ea4
#
_cell.length_a   1.000
_cell.length_b   1.000
_cell.length_c   1.000
_cell.angle_alpha   90.00
_cell.angle_beta   90.00
_cell.angle_gamma   90.00
#
_symmetry.space_group_name_H-M   'P 1'
#
loop_
_entity.id
_entity.type
_entity.pdbx_description
1 polymer ?
#
loop_
_entity_poly.entity_id
_entity_poly.type
_entity_poly.pdbx_seq_one_letter_code
_entity_poly.pdbx_strand_id
1 'polypeptide(L)'
;MKRQENIPVFMVTNWDMVGYTATTMVSVLCNTQRNIDFYIMDCGLSDFDKKQLSTLKNKFSNLSSMSFSKVDIKRFEGMNVWYYGMLDAWAMLLFPEAFPDIKKVVHIESDTLVVDDIAKLYNEDLDNYTIGGCPEIAFGATSELFPSKEHVYFNLGMLLIDCDKWRQDNTTEKCLELGKKYGKKFNCLHQDALNMLYYNNNYKQLPNRYNLGERKNYVKNIHPELSEEYFAQEWQHPVIIHFSPNKPWRTQHSFYDSKRIVKYFNEWWFYANQTPYVEGLKNAFIAQRIEDGFKGLKTGIDNYGCSMLDTLPQDHNCANIMGENV
;
A
#
# COMPACT_ATOMS: atom_id res chain seq x y z
N MET A 1 29.52 15.98 -8.66
CA MET A 1 28.50 14.89 -8.51
C MET A 1 27.15 15.44 -8.97
N LYS A 2 26.46 14.81 -9.91
CA LYS A 2 25.07 15.18 -10.23
C LYS A 2 24.25 14.92 -8.97
N ARG A 3 23.49 15.92 -8.52
CA ARG A 3 22.57 15.78 -7.39
C ARG A 3 21.57 14.67 -7.77
N GLN A 4 21.51 13.63 -7.00
CA GLN A 4 20.56 12.53 -7.25
C GLN A 4 19.14 13.09 -7.07
N GLU A 5 18.25 12.86 -8.03
CA GLU A 5 16.87 13.34 -7.97
C GLU A 5 16.15 12.75 -6.77
N ASN A 6 15.27 13.53 -6.15
CA ASN A 6 14.38 13.02 -5.10
C ASN A 6 13.49 11.91 -5.65
N ILE A 7 13.01 11.03 -4.79
CA ILE A 7 12.04 10.00 -5.17
C ILE A 7 10.64 10.52 -4.89
N PRO A 8 9.80 10.72 -5.92
CA PRO A 8 8.39 11.01 -5.72
C PRO A 8 7.66 9.75 -5.25
N VAL A 9 6.97 9.85 -4.11
CA VAL A 9 6.10 8.80 -3.57
C VAL A 9 4.70 9.37 -3.40
N PHE A 10 3.68 8.74 -3.98
CA PHE A 10 2.33 9.19 -3.79
C PHE A 10 1.46 8.18 -3.04
N MET A 11 0.56 8.72 -2.24
CA MET A 11 -0.39 7.99 -1.43
C MET A 11 -1.76 8.64 -1.47
N VAL A 12 -2.80 7.85 -1.29
CA VAL A 12 -4.17 8.31 -1.07
C VAL A 12 -4.50 8.17 0.41
N THR A 13 -5.11 9.18 1.02
CA THR A 13 -5.51 9.07 2.42
C THR A 13 -6.70 9.96 2.76
N ASN A 14 -7.43 9.58 3.79
CA ASN A 14 -8.50 10.34 4.43
C ASN A 14 -8.24 10.46 5.93
N TRP A 15 -9.17 11.08 6.66
CA TRP A 15 -9.07 11.29 8.10
C TRP A 15 -8.99 9.98 8.93
N ASP A 16 -9.57 8.89 8.43
CA ASP A 16 -9.57 7.59 9.12
C ASP A 16 -8.26 6.81 8.87
N MET A 17 -7.66 7.01 7.70
CA MET A 17 -6.45 6.29 7.27
C MET A 17 -5.15 7.04 7.53
N VAL A 18 -5.19 8.30 7.94
CA VAL A 18 -4.00 9.17 8.05
C VAL A 18 -2.91 8.63 8.98
N GLY A 19 -3.29 7.98 10.07
CA GLY A 19 -2.33 7.38 11.02
C GLY A 19 -1.57 6.20 10.41
N TYR A 20 -2.26 5.37 9.63
CA TYR A 20 -1.66 4.25 8.90
C TYR A 20 -0.77 4.75 7.76
N THR A 21 -1.25 5.76 7.01
CA THR A 21 -0.46 6.46 5.98
C THR A 21 0.84 7.02 6.57
N ALA A 22 0.76 7.70 7.71
CA ALA A 22 1.94 8.24 8.40
C ALA A 22 2.93 7.14 8.79
N THR A 23 2.44 5.96 9.20
CA THR A 23 3.29 4.81 9.54
C THR A 23 4.04 4.30 8.31
N THR A 24 3.34 4.13 7.18
CA THR A 24 3.98 3.77 5.90
C THR A 24 5.00 4.83 5.47
N MET A 25 4.68 6.14 5.57
CA MET A 25 5.63 7.22 5.27
C MET A 25 6.90 7.15 6.14
N VAL A 26 6.74 6.89 7.43
CA VAL A 26 7.89 6.73 8.35
C VAL A 26 8.75 5.54 7.95
N SER A 27 8.15 4.41 7.54
CA SER A 27 8.91 3.25 7.07
C SER A 27 9.71 3.56 5.81
N VAL A 28 9.15 4.33 4.86
CA VAL A 28 9.89 4.83 3.68
C VAL A 28 11.08 5.67 4.10
N LEU A 29 10.87 6.64 4.99
CA LEU A 29 11.91 7.57 5.43
C LEU A 29 13.03 6.90 6.22
N CYS A 30 12.70 5.87 7.02
CA CYS A 30 13.69 5.12 7.79
C CYS A 30 14.57 4.21 6.92
N ASN A 31 14.02 3.66 5.83
CA ASN A 31 14.71 2.65 5.02
C ASN A 31 15.27 3.19 3.70
N THR A 32 15.12 4.48 3.41
CA THR A 32 15.59 5.09 2.17
C THR A 32 16.59 6.20 2.46
N GLN A 33 17.76 6.17 1.80
CA GLN A 33 18.78 7.20 1.97
C GLN A 33 18.56 8.43 1.09
N ARG A 34 17.89 8.26 -0.06
CA ARG A 34 17.56 9.37 -0.96
C ARG A 34 16.48 10.26 -0.37
N ASN A 35 16.50 11.51 -0.79
CA ASN A 35 15.40 12.43 -0.45
C ASN A 35 14.09 11.97 -1.05
N ILE A 36 13.01 12.10 -0.27
CA ILE A 36 11.65 11.73 -0.63
C ILE A 36 10.80 12.98 -0.74
N ASP A 37 10.02 13.06 -1.82
CA ASP A 37 8.93 14.01 -1.97
C ASP A 37 7.61 13.24 -1.89
N PHE A 38 6.82 13.49 -0.85
CA PHE A 38 5.49 12.88 -0.73
C PHE A 38 4.43 13.72 -1.41
N TYR A 39 3.58 13.07 -2.16
CA TYR A 39 2.40 13.61 -2.82
C TYR A 39 1.16 12.90 -2.29
N ILE A 40 0.25 13.65 -1.69
CA ILE A 40 -0.91 13.10 -1.00
C ILE A 40 -2.19 13.49 -1.72
N MET A 41 -2.95 12.50 -2.19
CA MET A 41 -4.32 12.67 -2.63
C MET A 41 -5.21 12.75 -1.38
N ASP A 42 -5.66 13.97 -1.07
CA ASP A 42 -6.40 14.32 0.14
C ASP A 42 -7.90 14.07 -0.05
N CYS A 43 -8.39 12.98 0.52
CA CYS A 43 -9.80 12.58 0.52
C CYS A 43 -10.53 12.99 1.82
N GLY A 44 -10.18 14.13 2.39
CA GLY A 44 -10.87 14.68 3.57
C GLY A 44 -9.99 14.84 4.80
N LEU A 45 -8.72 15.16 4.63
CA LEU A 45 -7.83 15.55 5.72
C LEU A 45 -8.23 16.92 6.29
N SER A 46 -8.19 17.04 7.61
CA SER A 46 -8.25 18.34 8.27
C SER A 46 -6.92 19.09 8.16
N ASP A 47 -6.95 20.41 8.40
CA ASP A 47 -5.72 21.21 8.50
C ASP A 47 -4.82 20.75 9.64
N PHE A 48 -5.43 20.20 10.71
CA PHE A 48 -4.71 19.58 11.81
C PHE A 48 -3.93 18.36 11.33
N ASP A 49 -4.55 17.46 10.55
CA ASP A 49 -3.88 16.27 10.02
C ASP A 49 -2.70 16.64 9.12
N LYS A 50 -2.89 17.59 8.21
CA LYS A 50 -1.81 18.10 7.34
C LYS A 50 -0.66 18.69 8.14
N LYS A 51 -0.97 19.44 9.20
CA LYS A 51 0.03 19.99 10.11
C LYS A 51 0.77 18.87 10.85
N GLN A 52 0.07 17.87 11.36
CA GLN A 52 0.68 16.72 12.03
C GLN A 52 1.61 15.95 11.09
N LEU A 53 1.16 15.61 9.87
CA LEU A 53 2.02 14.96 8.87
C LEU A 53 3.27 15.79 8.58
N SER A 54 3.14 17.11 8.46
CA SER A 54 4.27 18.01 8.18
C SER A 54 5.32 18.02 9.29
N THR A 55 4.96 17.62 10.54
CA THR A 55 5.94 17.52 11.63
C THR A 55 6.98 16.43 11.42
N LEU A 56 6.72 15.46 10.56
CA LEU A 56 7.69 14.42 10.19
C LEU A 56 8.98 15.04 9.61
N LYS A 57 8.90 16.20 8.96
CA LYS A 57 10.08 16.92 8.45
C LYS A 57 11.06 17.33 9.54
N ASN A 58 10.60 17.53 10.77
CA ASN A 58 11.46 17.86 11.90
C ASN A 58 12.27 16.65 12.39
N LYS A 59 11.82 15.43 12.06
CA LYS A 59 12.41 14.18 12.52
C LYS A 59 13.24 13.49 11.44
N PHE A 60 12.84 13.64 10.17
CA PHE A 60 13.44 12.94 9.04
C PHE A 60 14.06 13.94 8.05
N SER A 61 15.39 14.04 8.02
CA SER A 61 16.12 15.00 7.17
C SER A 61 16.00 14.70 5.67
N ASN A 62 15.71 13.45 5.32
CA ASN A 62 15.46 13.01 3.94
C ASN A 62 14.01 13.23 3.47
N LEU A 63 13.10 13.74 4.31
CA LEU A 63 11.82 14.26 3.86
C LEU A 63 12.03 15.64 3.23
N SER A 64 12.10 15.71 1.90
CA SER A 64 12.34 16.96 1.16
C SER A 64 11.10 17.82 1.10
N SER A 65 9.99 17.27 0.62
CA SER A 65 8.71 17.99 0.51
C SER A 65 7.50 17.09 0.74
N MET A 66 6.37 17.73 1.03
CA MET A 66 5.06 17.10 1.14
C MET A 66 4.01 18.00 0.50
N SER A 67 3.33 17.50 -0.51
CA SER A 67 2.32 18.22 -1.28
C SER A 67 0.97 17.51 -1.17
N PHE A 68 -0.10 18.30 -1.04
CA PHE A 68 -1.47 17.79 -0.91
C PHE A 68 -2.32 18.28 -2.07
N SER A 69 -3.08 17.40 -2.69
CA SER A 69 -4.12 17.73 -3.66
C SER A 69 -5.46 17.24 -3.15
N LYS A 70 -6.39 18.18 -2.92
CA LYS A 70 -7.74 17.84 -2.45
C LYS A 70 -8.51 17.16 -3.57
N VAL A 71 -9.07 15.99 -3.26
CA VAL A 71 -9.89 15.21 -4.19
C VAL A 71 -11.34 15.66 -4.13
N ASP A 72 -11.94 15.97 -5.28
CA ASP A 72 -13.39 16.09 -5.40
C ASP A 72 -14.00 14.70 -5.58
N ILE A 73 -14.47 14.09 -4.49
CA ILE A 73 -15.09 12.77 -4.50
C ILE A 73 -16.38 12.70 -5.32
N LYS A 74 -17.02 13.84 -5.64
CA LYS A 74 -18.19 13.88 -6.53
C LYS A 74 -17.86 13.38 -7.93
N ARG A 75 -16.61 13.46 -8.33
CA ARG A 75 -16.14 12.90 -9.62
C ARG A 75 -16.40 11.40 -9.74
N PHE A 76 -16.58 10.71 -8.61
CA PHE A 76 -16.83 9.28 -8.54
C PHE A 76 -18.29 8.93 -8.24
N GLU A 77 -19.22 9.89 -8.30
CA GLU A 77 -20.65 9.62 -8.13
C GLU A 77 -21.12 8.57 -9.16
N GLY A 78 -21.89 7.59 -8.67
CA GLY A 78 -22.36 6.46 -9.48
C GLY A 78 -21.36 5.34 -9.69
N MET A 79 -20.13 5.50 -9.22
CA MET A 79 -19.16 4.42 -9.18
C MET A 79 -19.51 3.40 -8.10
N ASN A 80 -19.12 2.14 -8.31
CA ASN A 80 -19.30 1.13 -7.27
C ASN A 80 -18.42 1.47 -6.06
N VAL A 81 -18.99 1.28 -4.89
CA VAL A 81 -18.28 1.38 -3.60
C VAL A 81 -18.44 0.04 -2.91
N TRP A 82 -17.35 -0.58 -2.54
CA TRP A 82 -17.39 -1.80 -1.76
C TRP A 82 -18.18 -1.61 -0.45
N TYR A 83 -18.32 -2.67 0.35
CA TYR A 83 -19.02 -2.73 1.62
C TYR A 83 -18.82 -1.55 2.58
N TYR A 84 -17.80 -0.72 2.35
CA TYR A 84 -17.39 0.41 3.21
C TYR A 84 -17.74 1.79 2.63
N GLY A 85 -18.37 1.88 1.46
CA GLY A 85 -18.74 3.17 0.87
C GLY A 85 -17.56 4.06 0.43
N MET A 86 -16.37 3.48 0.26
CA MET A 86 -15.14 4.24 0.03
C MET A 86 -14.97 4.61 -1.44
N LEU A 87 -15.46 5.79 -1.83
CA LEU A 87 -15.18 6.39 -3.14
C LEU A 87 -13.71 6.81 -3.29
N ASP A 88 -13.02 7.06 -2.20
CA ASP A 88 -11.62 7.49 -2.17
C ASP A 88 -10.64 6.46 -2.74
N ALA A 89 -11.02 5.18 -2.80
CA ALA A 89 -10.24 4.17 -3.52
C ALA A 89 -9.96 4.56 -5.00
N TRP A 90 -10.91 5.25 -5.64
CA TRP A 90 -10.76 5.72 -7.03
C TRP A 90 -9.82 6.92 -7.17
N ALA A 91 -9.51 7.60 -6.07
CA ALA A 91 -8.73 8.85 -6.09
C ALA A 91 -7.30 8.66 -6.60
N MET A 92 -6.73 7.45 -6.48
CA MET A 92 -5.39 7.17 -7.00
C MET A 92 -5.28 7.42 -8.52
N LEU A 93 -6.37 7.21 -9.26
CA LEU A 93 -6.39 7.40 -10.70
C LEU A 93 -6.18 8.88 -11.11
N LEU A 94 -6.46 9.82 -10.21
CA LEU A 94 -6.36 11.27 -10.50
C LEU A 94 -4.95 11.83 -10.29
N PHE A 95 -4.01 11.05 -9.75
CA PHE A 95 -2.69 11.55 -9.38
C PHE A 95 -1.94 12.25 -10.53
N PRO A 96 -1.84 11.66 -11.75
CA PRO A 96 -1.08 12.29 -12.84
C PRO A 96 -1.68 13.61 -13.33
N GLU A 97 -2.98 13.84 -13.09
CA GLU A 97 -3.66 15.10 -13.38
C GLU A 97 -3.45 16.12 -12.26
N ALA A 98 -3.51 15.65 -11.01
CA ALA A 98 -3.34 16.49 -9.82
C ALA A 98 -1.91 17.07 -9.67
N PHE A 99 -0.92 16.33 -10.19
CA PHE A 99 0.50 16.70 -10.13
C PHE A 99 1.14 16.60 -11.52
N PRO A 100 0.85 17.54 -12.43
CA PRO A 100 1.20 17.45 -13.86
C PRO A 100 2.71 17.48 -14.13
N ASP A 101 3.50 18.04 -13.23
CA ASP A 101 4.96 18.15 -13.38
C ASP A 101 5.70 16.84 -13.04
N ILE A 102 5.02 15.87 -12.41
CA ILE A 102 5.62 14.60 -12.05
C ILE A 102 5.60 13.66 -13.26
N LYS A 103 6.79 13.15 -13.61
CA LYS A 103 6.98 12.24 -14.76
C LYS A 103 6.95 10.78 -14.36
N LYS A 104 7.55 10.42 -13.24
CA LYS A 104 7.61 9.06 -12.72
C LYS A 104 7.38 9.08 -11.22
N VAL A 105 6.60 8.14 -10.69
CA VAL A 105 6.25 8.11 -9.28
C VAL A 105 6.10 6.67 -8.78
N VAL A 106 6.40 6.46 -7.51
CA VAL A 106 6.03 5.23 -6.78
C VAL A 106 4.73 5.47 -6.06
N HIS A 107 3.70 4.69 -6.36
CA HIS A 107 2.49 4.58 -5.54
C HIS A 107 2.65 3.48 -4.50
N ILE A 108 2.22 3.75 -3.28
CA ILE A 108 2.08 2.75 -2.21
C ILE A 108 0.81 2.99 -1.40
N GLU A 109 0.15 1.91 -1.00
CA GLU A 109 -1.04 1.97 -0.15
C GLU A 109 -0.68 2.12 1.34
N SER A 110 -1.63 2.61 2.13
CA SER A 110 -1.45 2.87 3.58
C SER A 110 -1.29 1.61 4.43
N ASP A 111 -1.61 0.45 3.88
CA ASP A 111 -1.47 -0.86 4.54
C ASP A 111 -0.23 -1.62 4.07
N THR A 112 0.80 -0.87 3.69
CA THR A 112 2.11 -1.39 3.33
C THR A 112 3.18 -0.99 4.36
N LEU A 113 4.31 -1.68 4.33
CA LEU A 113 5.48 -1.37 5.12
C LEU A 113 6.73 -1.50 4.25
N VAL A 114 7.45 -0.40 4.09
CA VAL A 114 8.75 -0.40 3.39
C VAL A 114 9.81 -0.87 4.38
N VAL A 115 10.54 -1.94 4.02
CA VAL A 115 11.54 -2.59 4.89
C VAL A 115 12.95 -2.59 4.28
N ASP A 116 13.09 -2.03 3.08
CA ASP A 116 14.38 -1.83 2.40
C ASP A 116 14.29 -0.57 1.52
N ASP A 117 15.39 -0.16 0.90
CA ASP A 117 15.46 1.09 0.13
C ASP A 117 14.51 1.09 -1.08
N ILE A 118 13.51 2.01 -1.03
CA ILE A 118 12.50 2.17 -2.10
C ILE A 118 13.15 2.65 -3.42
N ALA A 119 14.38 3.16 -3.38
CA ALA A 119 15.13 3.50 -4.58
C ALA A 119 15.33 2.30 -5.51
N LYS A 120 15.36 1.08 -4.97
CA LYS A 120 15.43 -0.15 -5.78
C LYS A 120 14.24 -0.25 -6.73
N LEU A 121 13.03 0.02 -6.20
CA LEU A 121 11.80 0.04 -7.00
C LEU A 121 11.78 1.24 -7.96
N TYR A 122 12.11 2.44 -7.47
CA TYR A 122 12.07 3.65 -8.31
C TYR A 122 13.01 3.56 -9.51
N ASN A 123 14.13 2.83 -9.39
CA ASN A 123 15.11 2.65 -10.45
C ASN A 123 14.78 1.53 -11.45
N GLU A 124 13.71 0.75 -11.21
CA GLU A 124 13.25 -0.25 -12.19
C GLU A 124 12.89 0.42 -13.52
N ASP A 125 13.24 -0.24 -14.62
CA ASP A 125 12.87 0.21 -15.97
C ASP A 125 11.45 -0.26 -16.30
N LEU A 126 10.64 0.66 -16.78
CA LEU A 126 9.27 0.34 -17.22
C LEU A 126 9.22 -0.20 -18.67
N ASP A 127 10.34 -0.27 -19.40
CA ASP A 127 10.42 -0.83 -20.76
C ASP A 127 9.30 -0.31 -21.70
N ASN A 128 8.97 0.95 -21.64
CA ASN A 128 7.87 1.61 -22.36
C ASN A 128 6.45 1.24 -21.90
N TYR A 129 6.27 0.50 -20.80
CA TYR A 129 4.95 0.35 -20.18
C TYR A 129 4.58 1.59 -19.38
N THR A 130 3.28 1.86 -19.30
CA THR A 130 2.72 2.98 -18.52
C THR A 130 2.82 2.72 -17.02
N ILE A 131 2.71 1.45 -16.62
CA ILE A 131 2.80 1.03 -15.22
C ILE A 131 3.68 -0.20 -15.06
N GLY A 132 4.28 -0.31 -13.88
CA GLY A 132 4.86 -1.54 -13.35
C GLY A 132 4.13 -1.96 -12.09
N GLY A 133 3.76 -3.24 -12.00
CA GLY A 133 3.03 -3.81 -10.86
C GLY A 133 3.47 -5.23 -10.54
N CYS A 134 3.19 -5.68 -9.33
CA CYS A 134 3.47 -7.04 -8.90
C CYS A 134 2.26 -7.94 -9.12
N PRO A 135 2.46 -9.18 -9.57
CA PRO A 135 1.40 -10.15 -9.69
C PRO A 135 0.60 -10.31 -8.41
N GLU A 136 -0.73 -10.19 -8.51
CA GLU A 136 -1.68 -10.52 -7.45
C GLU A 136 -2.03 -12.00 -7.52
N ILE A 137 -2.07 -12.64 -6.40
CA ILE A 137 -2.18 -14.07 -6.36
C ILE A 137 -3.48 -14.54 -5.70
N ALA A 138 -4.20 -13.64 -5.03
CA ALA A 138 -5.33 -14.02 -4.21
C ALA A 138 -6.71 -13.79 -4.84
N PHE A 139 -6.89 -12.77 -5.69
CA PHE A 139 -8.18 -12.36 -6.22
C PHE A 139 -8.08 -11.95 -7.70
N GLY A 140 -9.15 -12.02 -8.45
CA GLY A 140 -9.29 -11.39 -9.77
C GLY A 140 -9.09 -12.32 -10.98
N ALA A 141 -8.17 -13.27 -10.91
CA ALA A 141 -7.83 -14.14 -12.07
C ALA A 141 -8.96 -15.08 -12.53
N THR A 142 -10.08 -15.14 -11.83
CA THR A 142 -11.22 -16.04 -12.14
C THR A 142 -12.52 -15.30 -12.41
N SER A 143 -12.50 -13.98 -12.57
CA SER A 143 -13.73 -13.23 -12.83
C SER A 143 -14.12 -13.38 -14.33
N GLU A 144 -15.43 -13.24 -14.62
CA GLU A 144 -15.93 -13.16 -16.00
C GLU A 144 -15.27 -12.03 -16.82
N LEU A 145 -14.66 -11.05 -16.12
CA LEU A 145 -14.02 -9.89 -16.72
C LEU A 145 -12.60 -10.20 -17.22
N PHE A 146 -12.00 -11.30 -16.76
CA PHE A 146 -10.64 -11.73 -17.09
C PHE A 146 -10.66 -13.17 -17.61
N PRO A 147 -11.19 -13.41 -18.83
CA PRO A 147 -11.39 -14.76 -19.35
C PRO A 147 -10.09 -15.48 -19.72
N SER A 148 -9.00 -14.76 -20.02
CA SER A 148 -7.73 -15.38 -20.36
C SER A 148 -6.95 -15.76 -19.11
N LYS A 149 -6.52 -17.02 -19.06
CA LYS A 149 -5.61 -17.52 -18.02
C LYS A 149 -4.17 -16.99 -18.18
N GLU A 150 -3.85 -16.40 -19.31
CA GLU A 150 -2.53 -15.84 -19.60
C GLU A 150 -2.37 -14.42 -19.01
N HIS A 151 -3.49 -13.76 -18.65
CA HIS A 151 -3.42 -12.46 -17.98
C HIS A 151 -3.00 -12.65 -16.55
N VAL A 152 -1.84 -12.11 -16.22
CA VAL A 152 -1.35 -12.01 -14.83
C VAL A 152 -1.96 -10.77 -14.20
N TYR A 153 -2.94 -10.96 -13.33
CA TYR A 153 -3.60 -9.88 -12.60
C TYR A 153 -2.61 -9.25 -11.61
N PHE A 154 -2.51 -7.93 -11.55
CA PHE A 154 -1.61 -7.21 -10.64
C PHE A 154 -2.35 -6.55 -9.49
N ASN A 155 -1.65 -6.42 -8.36
CA ASN A 155 -2.14 -5.78 -7.14
C ASN A 155 -1.75 -4.30 -7.11
N LEU A 156 -2.57 -3.46 -6.48
CA LEU A 156 -2.35 -2.02 -6.37
C LEU A 156 -1.66 -1.56 -5.08
N GLY A 157 -1.32 -2.46 -4.17
CA GLY A 157 -0.57 -2.10 -2.95
C GLY A 157 0.71 -1.32 -3.24
N MET A 158 1.26 -1.55 -4.45
CA MET A 158 2.38 -0.80 -5.01
C MET A 158 2.25 -0.73 -6.55
N LEU A 159 2.53 0.45 -7.12
CA LEU A 159 2.77 0.65 -8.55
C LEU A 159 3.96 1.57 -8.79
N LEU A 160 4.71 1.29 -9.85
CA LEU A 160 5.62 2.25 -10.46
C LEU A 160 4.93 2.83 -11.70
N ILE A 161 4.83 4.15 -11.82
CA ILE A 161 3.99 4.80 -12.82
C ILE A 161 4.82 5.77 -13.65
N ASP A 162 4.74 5.65 -14.98
CA ASP A 162 5.12 6.70 -15.93
C ASP A 162 3.91 7.64 -16.10
N CYS A 163 3.96 8.79 -15.45
CA CYS A 163 2.85 9.74 -15.44
C CYS A 163 2.66 10.45 -16.80
N ASP A 164 3.73 10.61 -17.59
CA ASP A 164 3.63 11.20 -18.91
C ASP A 164 2.85 10.27 -19.85
N LYS A 165 3.19 8.97 -19.85
CA LYS A 165 2.44 7.97 -20.60
C LYS A 165 1.01 7.80 -20.09
N TRP A 166 0.81 7.81 -18.77
CA TRP A 166 -0.53 7.74 -18.19
C TRP A 166 -1.44 8.85 -18.73
N ARG A 167 -0.92 10.09 -18.82
CA ARG A 167 -1.65 11.23 -19.39
C ARG A 167 -1.85 11.07 -20.89
N GLN A 168 -0.82 10.67 -21.66
CA GLN A 168 -0.90 10.44 -23.10
C GLN A 168 -1.92 9.34 -23.45
N ASP A 169 -1.97 8.28 -22.66
CA ASP A 169 -2.86 7.15 -22.84
C ASP A 169 -4.29 7.43 -22.37
N ASN A 170 -4.53 8.58 -21.72
CA ASN A 170 -5.81 8.95 -21.11
C ASN A 170 -6.32 7.88 -20.11
N THR A 171 -5.40 7.34 -19.33
CA THR A 171 -5.67 6.19 -18.44
C THR A 171 -6.73 6.49 -17.39
N THR A 172 -6.71 7.69 -16.81
CA THR A 172 -7.71 8.14 -15.82
C THR A 172 -9.12 7.98 -16.34
N GLU A 173 -9.45 8.65 -17.46
CA GLU A 173 -10.82 8.66 -17.99
C GLU A 173 -11.24 7.26 -18.46
N LYS A 174 -10.35 6.52 -19.13
CA LYS A 174 -10.64 5.13 -19.52
C LYS A 174 -10.98 4.24 -18.33
N CYS A 175 -10.24 4.35 -17.20
CA CYS A 175 -10.54 3.59 -15.99
C CYS A 175 -11.87 4.02 -15.36
N LEU A 176 -12.19 5.33 -15.34
CA LEU A 176 -13.46 5.83 -14.82
C LEU A 176 -14.63 5.36 -15.69
N GLU A 177 -14.49 5.32 -17.01
CA GLU A 177 -15.49 4.76 -17.93
C GLU A 177 -15.70 3.26 -17.68
N LEU A 178 -14.64 2.49 -17.51
CA LEU A 178 -14.72 1.07 -17.14
C LEU A 178 -15.43 0.88 -15.79
N GLY A 179 -15.11 1.70 -14.80
CA GLY A 179 -15.76 1.68 -13.50
C GLY A 179 -17.25 1.97 -13.57
N LYS A 180 -17.68 2.96 -14.36
CA LYS A 180 -19.10 3.26 -14.61
C LYS A 180 -19.81 2.12 -15.32
N LYS A 181 -19.15 1.52 -16.32
CA LYS A 181 -19.74 0.46 -17.15
C LYS A 181 -19.80 -0.89 -16.46
N TYR A 182 -18.74 -1.27 -15.77
CA TYR A 182 -18.57 -2.62 -15.22
C TYR A 182 -18.47 -2.67 -13.70
N GLY A 183 -18.48 -1.53 -13.00
CA GLY A 183 -18.18 -1.45 -11.58
C GLY A 183 -19.03 -2.37 -10.69
N LYS A 184 -20.29 -2.68 -11.07
CA LYS A 184 -21.13 -3.65 -10.36
C LYS A 184 -20.60 -5.09 -10.40
N LYS A 185 -19.74 -5.41 -11.38
CA LYS A 185 -19.10 -6.71 -11.54
C LYS A 185 -17.68 -6.74 -10.95
N PHE A 186 -17.16 -5.58 -10.53
CA PHE A 186 -15.82 -5.46 -9.95
C PHE A 186 -15.79 -6.05 -8.54
N ASN A 187 -14.78 -6.83 -8.27
CA ASN A 187 -14.46 -7.34 -6.94
C ASN A 187 -13.49 -6.42 -6.20
N CYS A 188 -12.61 -5.75 -6.93
CA CYS A 188 -11.54 -4.91 -6.42
C CYS A 188 -11.54 -3.50 -7.02
N LEU A 189 -12.73 -2.93 -7.33
CA LEU A 189 -12.93 -1.53 -7.73
C LEU A 189 -11.94 -1.05 -8.82
N HIS A 190 -11.16 -0.01 -8.49
CA HIS A 190 -10.17 0.60 -9.37
C HIS A 190 -9.03 -0.35 -9.78
N GLN A 191 -8.73 -1.38 -8.96
CA GLN A 191 -7.77 -2.42 -9.32
C GLN A 191 -8.28 -3.26 -10.50
N ASP A 192 -9.56 -3.62 -10.51
CA ASP A 192 -10.18 -4.33 -11.64
C ASP A 192 -10.19 -3.44 -12.90
N ALA A 193 -10.47 -2.14 -12.75
CA ALA A 193 -10.48 -1.21 -13.87
C ALA A 193 -9.09 -1.11 -14.54
N LEU A 194 -8.03 -1.00 -13.75
CA LEU A 194 -6.65 -0.96 -14.26
C LEU A 194 -6.24 -2.29 -14.88
N ASN A 195 -6.60 -3.42 -14.27
CA ASN A 195 -6.32 -4.73 -14.84
C ASN A 195 -7.10 -4.99 -16.13
N MET A 196 -8.32 -4.45 -16.28
CA MET A 196 -9.05 -4.47 -17.56
C MET A 196 -8.39 -3.61 -18.63
N LEU A 197 -7.93 -2.40 -18.26
CA LEU A 197 -7.27 -1.49 -19.20
C LEU A 197 -5.95 -2.07 -19.70
N TYR A 198 -5.17 -2.67 -18.80
CA TYR A 198 -3.87 -3.27 -19.10
C TYR A 198 -3.95 -4.79 -19.29
N TYR A 199 -5.11 -5.27 -19.78
CA TYR A 199 -5.34 -6.67 -20.05
C TYR A 199 -4.30 -7.28 -21.00
N ASN A 200 -4.13 -8.60 -20.97
CA ASN A 200 -3.09 -9.33 -21.71
C ASN A 200 -1.64 -8.90 -21.36
N ASN A 201 -1.40 -8.63 -20.08
CA ASN A 201 -0.07 -8.28 -19.57
C ASN A 201 0.53 -7.01 -20.20
N ASN A 202 -0.31 -6.05 -20.59
CA ASN A 202 0.14 -4.77 -21.12
C ASN A 202 0.65 -3.83 -20.01
N TYR A 203 1.46 -4.39 -19.11
CA TYR A 203 2.13 -3.68 -18.02
C TYR A 203 3.48 -4.36 -17.74
N LYS A 204 4.41 -3.65 -17.08
CA LYS A 204 5.68 -4.23 -16.62
C LYS A 204 5.42 -5.09 -15.40
N GLN A 205 5.66 -6.39 -15.50
CA GLN A 205 5.66 -7.26 -14.32
C GLN A 205 6.93 -7.01 -13.50
N LEU A 206 6.74 -6.63 -12.24
CA LEU A 206 7.82 -6.40 -11.29
C LEU A 206 7.96 -7.57 -10.30
N PRO A 207 9.17 -7.82 -9.77
CA PRO A 207 9.40 -8.83 -8.75
C PRO A 207 8.50 -8.63 -7.52
N ASN A 208 7.98 -9.72 -6.97
CA ASN A 208 7.04 -9.64 -5.84
C ASN A 208 7.66 -9.11 -4.54
N ARG A 209 8.98 -9.03 -4.41
CA ARG A 209 9.66 -8.34 -3.31
C ARG A 209 9.20 -6.90 -3.10
N TYR A 210 8.64 -6.27 -4.12
CA TYR A 210 8.09 -4.92 -4.06
C TYR A 210 6.63 -4.87 -3.58
N ASN A 211 5.97 -6.03 -3.43
CA ASN A 211 4.59 -6.11 -2.92
C ASN A 211 4.32 -7.49 -2.32
N LEU A 212 5.05 -7.83 -1.25
CA LEU A 212 4.91 -9.13 -0.60
C LEU A 212 3.75 -9.13 0.39
N GLY A 213 2.75 -9.94 0.10
CA GLY A 213 1.58 -10.16 0.94
C GLY A 213 1.42 -11.62 1.34
N GLU A 214 0.44 -11.88 2.21
CA GLU A 214 0.00 -13.24 2.52
C GLU A 214 -0.64 -13.88 1.29
N ARG A 215 -0.31 -15.14 1.06
CA ARG A 215 -0.75 -15.84 -0.12
C ARG A 215 -1.32 -17.20 0.21
N LYS A 216 -2.50 -17.45 -0.34
CA LYS A 216 -3.08 -18.80 -0.37
C LYS A 216 -2.38 -19.63 -1.44
N ASN A 217 -2.41 -20.96 -1.31
CA ASN A 217 -1.99 -21.96 -2.32
C ASN A 217 -2.70 -21.85 -3.70
N TYR A 218 -3.30 -20.70 -3.99
CA TYR A 218 -4.20 -20.51 -5.10
C TYR A 218 -3.51 -20.44 -6.46
N VAL A 219 -2.23 -20.05 -6.47
CA VAL A 219 -1.48 -19.73 -7.70
C VAL A 219 -0.85 -20.92 -8.37
N LYS A 220 -0.58 -21.99 -7.65
CA LYS A 220 0.09 -23.19 -8.20
C LYS A 220 -0.51 -23.74 -9.48
N ASN A 221 -1.81 -23.49 -9.71
CA ASN A 221 -2.54 -24.06 -10.83
C ASN A 221 -2.70 -23.10 -12.02
N ILE A 222 -2.41 -21.81 -11.84
CA ILE A 222 -2.66 -20.79 -12.88
C ILE A 222 -1.35 -20.22 -13.42
N HIS A 223 -0.37 -20.00 -12.55
CA HIS A 223 0.93 -19.40 -12.87
C HIS A 223 2.05 -20.22 -12.23
N PRO A 224 2.47 -21.36 -12.85
CA PRO A 224 3.52 -22.22 -12.33
C PRO A 224 4.88 -21.52 -12.16
N GLU A 225 5.12 -20.45 -12.93
CA GLU A 225 6.31 -19.59 -12.79
C GLU A 225 6.33 -18.81 -11.47
N LEU A 226 5.17 -18.60 -10.83
CA LEU A 226 5.04 -18.00 -9.51
C LEU A 226 5.03 -19.09 -8.43
N SER A 227 6.03 -19.97 -8.46
CA SER A 227 6.16 -21.13 -7.57
C SER A 227 6.42 -20.74 -6.09
N GLU A 228 6.30 -21.70 -5.19
CA GLU A 228 6.67 -21.47 -3.78
C GLU A 228 8.16 -21.15 -3.62
N GLU A 229 9.02 -21.73 -4.47
CA GLU A 229 10.45 -21.44 -4.50
C GLU A 229 10.69 -19.98 -4.91
N TYR A 230 9.99 -19.48 -5.93
CA TYR A 230 10.04 -18.08 -6.33
C TYR A 230 9.68 -17.17 -5.14
N PHE A 231 8.54 -17.42 -4.47
CA PHE A 231 8.16 -16.60 -3.32
C PHE A 231 9.11 -16.76 -2.14
N ALA A 232 9.66 -17.94 -1.92
CA ALA A 232 10.66 -18.13 -0.88
C ALA A 232 11.92 -17.28 -1.13
N GLN A 233 12.34 -17.12 -2.39
CA GLN A 233 13.43 -16.24 -2.79
C GLN A 233 13.07 -14.77 -2.58
N GLU A 234 11.89 -14.33 -3.03
CA GLU A 234 11.43 -12.95 -2.85
C GLU A 234 11.35 -12.54 -1.36
N TRP A 235 10.96 -13.49 -0.46
CA TRP A 235 10.93 -13.25 0.98
C TRP A 235 12.31 -13.19 1.65
N GLN A 236 13.39 -13.52 0.96
CA GLN A 236 14.75 -13.33 1.48
C GLN A 236 15.18 -11.87 1.44
N HIS A 237 14.68 -11.10 0.45
CA HIS A 237 15.05 -9.70 0.23
C HIS A 237 13.81 -8.83 -0.03
N PRO A 238 12.87 -8.76 0.91
CA PRO A 238 11.67 -7.95 0.75
C PRO A 238 12.02 -6.47 0.71
N VAL A 239 11.29 -5.71 -0.08
CA VAL A 239 11.37 -4.24 -0.10
C VAL A 239 10.10 -3.64 0.48
N ILE A 240 8.94 -4.16 0.09
CA ILE A 240 7.64 -3.72 0.59
C ILE A 240 6.83 -4.92 1.03
N ILE A 241 6.35 -4.88 2.27
CA ILE A 241 5.39 -5.84 2.82
C ILE A 241 4.01 -5.23 2.70
N HIS A 242 3.05 -5.99 2.18
CA HIS A 242 1.66 -5.59 2.05
C HIS A 242 0.77 -6.40 2.99
N PHE A 243 0.15 -5.75 3.95
CA PHE A 243 -0.69 -6.37 4.96
C PHE A 243 -2.12 -6.63 4.45
N SER A 244 -2.26 -7.43 3.40
CA SER A 244 -3.55 -7.82 2.85
C SER A 244 -3.69 -9.34 2.89
N PRO A 245 -4.70 -9.92 3.62
CA PRO A 245 -5.79 -9.24 4.34
C PRO A 245 -5.47 -8.91 5.81
N ASN A 246 -4.44 -9.48 6.43
CA ASN A 246 -4.15 -9.34 7.86
C ASN A 246 -3.41 -8.03 8.15
N LYS A 247 -3.96 -7.22 9.04
CA LYS A 247 -3.44 -5.89 9.39
C LYS A 247 -2.79 -5.91 10.78
N PRO A 248 -1.59 -5.31 10.98
CA PRO A 248 -0.92 -5.26 12.29
C PRO A 248 -1.72 -4.51 13.37
N TRP A 249 -2.64 -3.66 12.97
CA TRP A 249 -3.52 -2.86 13.85
C TRP A 249 -4.90 -3.47 14.06
N ARG A 250 -5.12 -4.71 13.62
CA ARG A 250 -6.36 -5.44 13.89
C ARG A 250 -6.09 -6.60 14.83
N THR A 251 -7.06 -6.92 15.65
CA THR A 251 -6.99 -8.00 16.64
C THR A 251 -7.42 -9.35 16.09
N GLN A 252 -8.21 -9.35 15.01
CA GLN A 252 -8.63 -10.58 14.33
C GLN A 252 -7.86 -10.73 13.02
N HIS A 253 -7.27 -11.91 12.85
CA HIS A 253 -6.54 -12.29 11.66
C HIS A 253 -7.18 -13.49 10.99
N SER A 254 -7.17 -13.52 9.66
CA SER A 254 -7.63 -14.70 8.93
C SER A 254 -6.67 -15.88 9.14
N PHE A 255 -7.21 -17.12 9.16
CA PHE A 255 -6.48 -18.36 9.43
C PHE A 255 -5.45 -18.78 8.36
N TYR A 256 -4.99 -17.85 7.52
CA TYR A 256 -3.95 -18.17 6.56
C TYR A 256 -2.58 -18.23 7.23
N ASP A 257 -1.68 -19.06 6.71
CA ASP A 257 -0.34 -19.24 7.26
C ASP A 257 0.43 -17.91 7.21
N SER A 258 0.21 -17.12 8.26
CA SER A 258 0.67 -15.76 8.40
C SER A 258 2.08 -15.65 9.00
N LYS A 259 2.79 -16.77 9.20
CA LYS A 259 4.09 -16.79 9.90
C LYS A 259 5.11 -15.82 9.30
N ARG A 260 5.08 -15.61 7.99
CA ARG A 260 6.01 -14.70 7.32
C ARG A 260 5.66 -13.24 7.53
N ILE A 261 4.37 -12.90 7.52
CA ILE A 261 3.93 -11.50 7.61
C ILE A 261 3.83 -11.02 9.05
N VAL A 262 3.47 -11.94 9.99
CA VAL A 262 3.31 -11.60 11.41
C VAL A 262 4.61 -11.08 12.04
N LYS A 263 5.77 -11.54 11.58
CA LYS A 263 7.05 -10.99 12.06
C LYS A 263 7.18 -9.48 11.82
N TYR A 264 6.51 -8.94 10.79
CA TYR A 264 6.52 -7.51 10.47
C TYR A 264 5.47 -6.70 11.24
N PHE A 265 4.61 -7.32 12.05
CA PHE A 265 3.64 -6.58 12.87
C PHE A 265 4.35 -5.73 13.93
N ASN A 266 5.38 -6.26 14.57
CA ASN A 266 6.18 -5.51 15.54
C ASN A 266 6.95 -4.38 14.86
N GLU A 267 7.49 -4.63 13.65
CA GLU A 267 8.16 -3.59 12.86
C GLU A 267 7.18 -2.48 12.46
N TRP A 268 5.94 -2.83 12.10
CA TRP A 268 4.91 -1.83 11.83
C TRP A 268 4.65 -0.93 13.05
N TRP A 269 4.51 -1.51 14.25
CA TRP A 269 4.33 -0.76 15.48
C TRP A 269 5.56 0.06 15.85
N PHE A 270 6.77 -0.42 15.54
CA PHE A 270 8.01 0.36 15.70
C PHE A 270 7.95 1.66 14.87
N TYR A 271 7.50 1.62 13.61
CA TYR A 271 7.35 2.82 12.80
C TYR A 271 6.14 3.67 13.24
N ALA A 272 5.04 3.06 13.63
CA ALA A 272 3.86 3.75 14.16
C ALA A 272 4.22 4.60 15.40
N ASN A 273 5.07 4.09 16.29
CA ASN A 273 5.57 4.82 17.46
C ASN A 273 6.36 6.10 17.11
N GLN A 274 6.75 6.26 15.87
CA GLN A 274 7.49 7.43 15.41
C GLN A 274 6.59 8.47 14.73
N THR A 275 5.31 8.17 14.58
CA THR A 275 4.32 9.08 14.01
C THR A 275 3.66 9.96 15.08
N PRO A 276 3.10 11.11 14.70
CA PRO A 276 2.29 11.90 15.60
C PRO A 276 0.92 11.28 15.93
N TYR A 277 0.58 10.12 15.35
CA TYR A 277 -0.70 9.44 15.47
C TYR A 277 -0.67 8.24 16.42
N VAL A 278 0.47 7.89 16.99
CA VAL A 278 0.67 6.64 17.73
C VAL A 278 -0.33 6.41 18.85
N GLU A 279 -0.66 7.45 19.63
CA GLU A 279 -1.62 7.31 20.74
C GLU A 279 -3.04 7.00 20.24
N GLY A 280 -3.47 7.63 19.13
CA GLY A 280 -4.74 7.31 18.48
C GLY A 280 -4.78 5.87 17.97
N LEU A 281 -3.70 5.40 17.32
CA LEU A 281 -3.57 4.04 16.82
C LEU A 281 -3.61 3.00 17.95
N LYS A 282 -2.88 3.23 19.06
CA LYS A 282 -2.90 2.36 20.24
C LYS A 282 -4.28 2.29 20.87
N ASN A 283 -4.93 3.44 21.04
CA ASN A 283 -6.27 3.51 21.62
C ASN A 283 -7.30 2.77 20.76
N ALA A 284 -7.26 2.94 19.43
CA ALA A 284 -8.11 2.20 18.50
C ALA A 284 -7.90 0.68 18.59
N PHE A 285 -6.64 0.23 18.65
CA PHE A 285 -6.30 -1.18 18.80
C PHE A 285 -6.80 -1.77 20.12
N ILE A 286 -6.62 -1.04 21.23
CA ILE A 286 -7.09 -1.47 22.57
C ILE A 286 -8.63 -1.53 22.60
N ALA A 287 -9.31 -0.53 22.04
CA ALA A 287 -10.78 -0.50 21.97
C ALA A 287 -11.33 -1.71 21.19
N GLN A 288 -10.74 -2.02 20.03
CA GLN A 288 -11.12 -3.18 19.24
C GLN A 288 -10.90 -4.48 20.03
N ARG A 289 -9.79 -4.59 20.75
CA ARG A 289 -9.46 -5.76 21.54
C ARG A 289 -10.44 -6.01 22.69
N ILE A 290 -10.89 -4.93 23.33
CA ILE A 290 -11.94 -4.96 24.36
C ILE A 290 -13.25 -5.44 23.73
N GLU A 291 -13.64 -4.89 22.60
CA GLU A 291 -14.87 -5.27 21.89
C GLU A 291 -14.85 -6.76 21.49
N ASP A 292 -13.74 -7.24 20.94
CA ASP A 292 -13.57 -8.64 20.53
C ASP A 292 -13.57 -9.58 21.74
N GLY A 293 -13.00 -9.18 22.87
CA GLY A 293 -13.08 -9.90 24.13
C GLY A 293 -14.53 -10.05 24.62
N PHE A 294 -15.34 -9.01 24.55
CA PHE A 294 -16.76 -9.08 24.88
C PHE A 294 -17.55 -9.96 23.91
N LYS A 295 -17.23 -9.95 22.61
CA LYS A 295 -17.84 -10.86 21.62
C LYS A 295 -17.47 -12.32 21.90
N GLY A 296 -16.21 -12.60 22.22
CA GLY A 296 -15.70 -13.92 22.61
C GLY A 296 -16.41 -14.48 23.83
N LEU A 297 -16.60 -13.67 24.88
CA LEU A 297 -17.36 -14.07 26.08
C LEU A 297 -18.81 -14.44 25.77
N LYS A 298 -19.47 -13.71 24.85
CA LYS A 298 -20.85 -14.00 24.41
C LYS A 298 -20.95 -15.30 23.60
N THR A 299 -19.90 -15.68 22.88
CA THR A 299 -19.89 -16.86 22.00
C THR A 299 -19.22 -18.09 22.61
N GLY A 300 -18.67 -17.98 23.83
CA GLY A 300 -17.97 -19.09 24.52
C GLY A 300 -16.67 -19.51 23.86
N ILE A 301 -16.10 -18.67 22.99
CA ILE A 301 -14.83 -18.94 22.29
C ILE A 301 -13.70 -18.18 23.01
N ASP A 302 -13.27 -18.75 24.13
CA ASP A 302 -12.01 -18.37 24.79
C ASP A 302 -10.86 -19.17 24.20
N ASN A 303 -10.28 -18.72 23.11
CA ASN A 303 -9.03 -19.35 22.62
C ASN A 303 -8.15 -18.39 21.82
N TYR A 304 -7.75 -17.27 22.37
CA TYR A 304 -6.56 -16.59 21.86
C TYR A 304 -5.76 -15.96 23.01
N GLY A 305 -4.67 -16.66 23.32
CA GLY A 305 -3.72 -16.28 24.36
C GLY A 305 -3.12 -14.90 24.16
N CYS A 306 -3.07 -14.24 25.25
CA CYS A 306 -2.55 -12.96 25.59
C CYS A 306 -1.02 -12.90 25.43
N SER A 307 -0.45 -12.68 24.24
CA SER A 307 1.00 -12.44 24.16
C SER A 307 1.43 -11.20 23.38
N MET A 308 0.52 -10.47 22.74
CA MET A 308 0.90 -9.31 21.92
C MET A 308 1.04 -7.97 22.66
N LEU A 309 0.49 -7.84 23.89
CA LEU A 309 0.70 -6.58 24.65
C LEU A 309 2.10 -6.51 25.29
N ASP A 310 2.73 -7.64 25.54
CA ASP A 310 4.07 -7.69 26.13
C ASP A 310 5.19 -7.44 25.10
N THR A 311 4.84 -7.32 23.82
CA THR A 311 5.77 -7.16 22.69
C THR A 311 5.71 -5.78 22.02
N LEU A 312 5.05 -4.79 22.61
CA LEU A 312 5.19 -3.41 22.12
C LEU A 312 6.65 -2.98 22.36
N PRO A 313 7.43 -2.68 21.32
CA PRO A 313 8.84 -2.32 21.48
C PRO A 313 8.95 -1.08 22.39
N GLN A 314 9.78 -1.20 23.42
CA GLN A 314 10.25 -0.04 24.18
C GLN A 314 11.15 0.79 23.27
N ASP A 315 11.09 2.10 23.42
CA ASP A 315 11.74 3.13 22.62
C ASP A 315 13.14 2.76 22.07
N HIS A 316 13.21 2.44 20.78
CA HIS A 316 14.45 2.43 20.03
C HIS A 316 14.41 3.53 18.96
N ASN A 317 15.39 4.41 18.97
CA ASN A 317 15.56 5.51 18.03
C ASN A 317 16.05 4.98 16.66
N CYS A 318 15.49 5.45 15.56
CA CYS A 318 15.97 5.17 14.20
C CYS A 318 17.47 5.49 13.98
N ALA A 319 18.05 6.34 14.82
CA ALA A 319 19.46 6.69 14.76
C ALA A 319 20.42 5.49 14.93
N ASN A 320 19.96 4.39 15.54
CA ASN A 320 20.81 3.21 15.76
C ASN A 320 20.78 2.18 14.62
N ILE A 321 19.95 2.39 13.58
CA ILE A 321 19.92 1.50 12.40
C ILE A 321 20.94 1.99 11.33
N MET A 322 21.38 3.24 11.42
CA MET A 322 22.28 3.88 10.43
C MET A 322 23.74 3.98 10.89
N GLY A 323 24.12 3.42 11.99
CA GLY A 323 25.44 3.58 12.56
C GLY A 323 26.03 2.32 13.15
N GLU A 324 26.57 1.47 12.33
CA GLU A 324 27.78 0.68 12.61
C GLU A 324 28.13 -0.12 11.35
N ASN A 325 28.81 0.52 10.42
CA ASN A 325 29.80 -0.07 9.55
C ASN A 325 30.69 1.08 9.02
N VAL A 326 31.69 1.41 9.82
CA VAL A 326 32.95 2.02 9.35
C VAL A 326 34.03 0.98 9.56
#